data_5dfa9c1dbd7670662941626eb55cf6c0
#
_entry.id   5dfa9c1dbd7670662941626eb55cf6c0
#
_cell.length_a   1.000
_cell.length_b   1.000
_cell.length_c   1.000
_cell.angle_alpha   90.00
_cell.angle_beta   90.00
_cell.angle_gamma   90.00
#
_symmetry.space_group_name_H-M   'P 1'
#
loop_
_entity.id
_entity.type
_entity.pdbx_description
1 polymer ?
#
loop_
_entity_poly.entity_id
_entity_poly.type
_entity_poly.pdbx_seq_one_letter_code
_entity_poly.pdbx_strand_id
1 'polypeptide(L)'
;MSTIKVDKLEQRTGCTATVGGGAGKTVTVDATTVTLGRCSGTVNLASGASQTGFGRTGTVDWCTTAKTSPFAAVSGDGFFVNTTGGAITVTLPSSPNAGDIVAFADYANTWATACKDVTLCRNGSKINGGCFNATLNTMGQSITLVYVDGTRGWKNVQDSTSNVTGAPSFIVATGGTITNCGNFRIHTFTGDGNFCISTAPTPGNNNVDYLVIGGGGSGNSGGGGAGGFRESHTDPVSGPYTASPLATSVPLPVSAQNYAVTVGGGGSPGNCGSNSIFSTITSSGGGKGSPQGSAGTAGGSGGGAGRDSNTSGGAGNTPPVSPPQGNPGGSVTASAYAGGGGGGGASAAGTSGGGGSSGGGEFSGGGGDGHGTEINPAAGTPGPSAPLKYFAGGGSGYNATGSGALNPSSTPSPGLTGKAGVGGGGQGYGANPAVSGSPGDGTDNTGGGAGSGSSSIGGSGIVIIRYKYQ
;
A
#
# COMPACT_ATOMS: atom_id res chain seq x y z
N MET A 1 -20.83 -72.79 -33.76
CA MET A 1 -21.22 -71.39 -33.53
C MET A 1 -22.54 -71.15 -34.20
N SER A 2 -23.53 -70.70 -33.49
CA SER A 2 -24.82 -70.30 -34.06
C SER A 2 -24.78 -68.86 -34.42
N THR A 3 -25.04 -68.50 -35.67
CA THR A 3 -25.11 -67.09 -36.12
C THR A 3 -26.56 -66.81 -36.45
N ILE A 4 -27.07 -65.70 -35.82
CA ILE A 4 -28.39 -65.21 -36.17
C ILE A 4 -28.15 -63.91 -36.95
N LYS A 5 -28.66 -63.89 -38.21
CA LYS A 5 -28.63 -62.63 -39.01
C LYS A 5 -29.98 -61.96 -38.89
N VAL A 6 -30.00 -60.71 -38.44
CA VAL A 6 -31.19 -59.89 -38.36
C VAL A 6 -30.88 -58.50 -38.94
N ASP A 7 -31.79 -57.93 -39.71
CA ASP A 7 -31.65 -56.60 -40.29
C ASP A 7 -31.99 -55.51 -39.25
N LYS A 8 -32.79 -55.90 -38.26
CA LYS A 8 -33.21 -54.98 -37.18
C LYS A 8 -33.54 -55.75 -35.91
N LEU A 9 -33.01 -55.29 -34.76
CA LEU A 9 -33.40 -55.79 -33.46
C LEU A 9 -34.26 -54.68 -32.78
N GLU A 10 -35.57 -54.94 -32.70
CA GLU A 10 -36.50 -54.04 -32.04
C GLU A 10 -37.06 -54.66 -30.76
N GLN A 11 -37.15 -53.85 -29.73
CA GLN A 11 -37.87 -54.24 -28.54
C GLN A 11 -39.36 -54.02 -28.76
N ARG A 12 -40.15 -55.08 -28.59
CA ARG A 12 -41.58 -55.07 -28.89
C ARG A 12 -42.48 -54.69 -27.71
N THR A 13 -42.03 -54.98 -26.48
CA THR A 13 -42.74 -54.61 -25.23
C THR A 13 -41.74 -54.68 -24.07
N GLY A 14 -41.80 -53.73 -23.15
CA GLY A 14 -40.97 -53.67 -21.95
C GLY A 14 -39.93 -52.57 -21.96
N CYS A 15 -39.27 -52.32 -20.83
CA CYS A 15 -38.33 -51.22 -20.64
C CYS A 15 -36.88 -51.57 -20.88
N THR A 16 -36.51 -52.83 -21.17
CA THR A 16 -35.11 -53.25 -21.26
C THR A 16 -34.93 -54.29 -22.38
N ALA A 17 -33.97 -54.04 -23.28
CA ALA A 17 -33.40 -55.04 -24.17
C ALA A 17 -32.02 -55.42 -23.66
N THR A 18 -31.80 -56.71 -23.38
CA THR A 18 -30.51 -57.19 -22.91
C THR A 18 -29.78 -57.89 -24.04
N VAL A 19 -28.58 -57.41 -24.39
CA VAL A 19 -27.68 -58.02 -25.36
C VAL A 19 -26.43 -58.47 -24.62
N GLY A 20 -26.13 -59.78 -24.71
CA GLY A 20 -25.07 -60.42 -23.94
C GLY A 20 -25.57 -60.90 -22.57
N GLY A 21 -24.79 -61.63 -21.86
CA GLY A 21 -25.12 -62.13 -20.52
C GLY A 21 -24.05 -63.02 -19.94
N GLY A 22 -23.83 -62.88 -18.63
CA GLY A 22 -22.88 -63.70 -17.87
C GLY A 22 -21.45 -63.17 -17.86
N ALA A 23 -20.73 -63.48 -16.77
CA ALA A 23 -19.35 -63.09 -16.59
C ALA A 23 -18.44 -63.66 -17.70
N GLY A 24 -17.49 -62.87 -18.18
CA GLY A 24 -16.51 -63.25 -19.19
C GLY A 24 -17.04 -63.29 -20.64
N LYS A 25 -18.19 -62.67 -20.91
CA LYS A 25 -18.75 -62.55 -22.26
C LYS A 25 -18.49 -61.18 -22.87
N THR A 26 -18.12 -61.15 -24.14
CA THR A 26 -17.87 -59.93 -24.92
C THR A 26 -19.01 -59.73 -25.92
N VAL A 27 -19.53 -58.53 -26.00
CA VAL A 27 -20.37 -58.07 -27.11
C VAL A 27 -19.52 -57.17 -27.99
N THR A 28 -19.26 -57.60 -29.22
CA THR A 28 -18.53 -56.80 -30.20
C THR A 28 -19.55 -56.16 -31.14
N VAL A 29 -19.49 -54.83 -31.26
CA VAL A 29 -20.26 -54.08 -32.25
C VAL A 29 -19.24 -53.56 -33.27
N ASP A 30 -19.23 -54.21 -34.46
CA ASP A 30 -18.38 -53.83 -35.58
C ASP A 30 -19.20 -52.95 -36.53
N ALA A 31 -19.07 -51.67 -36.40
CA ALA A 31 -19.78 -50.67 -37.19
C ALA A 31 -18.95 -49.41 -37.35
N THR A 32 -19.10 -48.75 -38.49
CA THR A 32 -18.47 -47.45 -38.76
C THR A 32 -18.94 -46.35 -37.78
N THR A 33 -20.17 -46.46 -37.27
CA THR A 33 -20.74 -45.55 -36.27
C THR A 33 -21.62 -46.34 -35.31
N VAL A 34 -21.35 -46.19 -34.01
CA VAL A 34 -22.20 -46.72 -32.95
C VAL A 34 -22.77 -45.54 -32.18
N THR A 35 -24.09 -45.36 -32.23
CA THR A 35 -24.78 -44.34 -31.44
C THR A 35 -25.33 -44.98 -30.18
N LEU A 36 -24.83 -44.56 -29.02
CA LEU A 36 -25.29 -44.98 -27.72
C LEU A 36 -26.05 -43.80 -27.06
N GLY A 37 -27.27 -44.08 -26.65
CA GLY A 37 -28.17 -43.05 -26.07
C GLY A 37 -28.77 -42.12 -27.13
N ARG A 38 -29.50 -41.14 -26.70
CA ARG A 38 -30.09 -40.07 -27.50
C ARG A 38 -29.96 -38.75 -26.75
N CYS A 39 -30.25 -37.64 -27.38
CA CYS A 39 -30.26 -36.34 -26.76
C CYS A 39 -30.99 -36.38 -25.41
N SER A 40 -30.35 -35.95 -24.35
CA SER A 40 -30.81 -36.03 -22.95
C SER A 40 -30.90 -37.43 -22.33
N GLY A 41 -30.40 -38.47 -23.03
CA GLY A 41 -30.28 -39.80 -22.46
C GLY A 41 -28.96 -40.01 -21.73
N THR A 42 -28.94 -40.88 -20.72
CA THR A 42 -27.74 -41.24 -19.97
C THR A 42 -27.23 -42.60 -20.40
N VAL A 43 -25.91 -42.72 -20.60
CA VAL A 43 -25.22 -44.00 -20.75
C VAL A 43 -24.51 -44.30 -19.43
N ASN A 44 -25.01 -45.27 -18.68
CA ASN A 44 -24.42 -45.66 -17.42
C ASN A 44 -23.50 -46.89 -17.59
N LEU A 45 -22.31 -46.83 -17.04
CA LEU A 45 -21.48 -47.98 -16.81
C LEU A 45 -21.82 -48.60 -15.45
N ALA A 46 -21.83 -49.93 -15.38
CA ALA A 46 -22.02 -50.61 -14.12
C ALA A 46 -20.89 -50.30 -13.14
N SER A 47 -21.18 -50.35 -11.84
CA SER A 47 -20.16 -50.14 -10.79
C SER A 47 -18.99 -51.10 -10.98
N GLY A 48 -17.76 -50.57 -11.04
CA GLY A 48 -16.54 -51.34 -11.33
C GLY A 48 -16.24 -51.56 -12.81
N ALA A 49 -17.11 -51.11 -13.75
CA ALA A 49 -16.81 -51.14 -15.18
C ALA A 49 -15.83 -50.02 -15.54
N SER A 50 -14.83 -50.29 -16.36
CA SER A 50 -13.89 -49.32 -16.91
C SER A 50 -14.21 -49.03 -18.38
N GLN A 51 -13.98 -47.77 -18.78
CA GLN A 51 -14.09 -47.31 -20.14
C GLN A 51 -12.69 -47.25 -20.77
N THR A 52 -12.50 -47.90 -21.91
CA THR A 52 -11.24 -47.85 -22.65
C THR A 52 -11.52 -47.44 -24.09
N GLY A 53 -10.79 -46.45 -24.62
CA GLY A 53 -10.86 -46.05 -26.02
C GLY A 53 -12.02 -45.11 -26.41
N PHE A 54 -12.95 -44.80 -25.54
CA PHE A 54 -13.87 -43.67 -25.78
C PHE A 54 -13.07 -42.39 -25.65
N GLY A 55 -13.14 -41.52 -26.65
CA GLY A 55 -12.46 -40.21 -26.60
C GLY A 55 -12.79 -39.48 -25.33
N ARG A 56 -11.81 -39.33 -24.45
CA ARG A 56 -11.94 -38.47 -23.27
C ARG A 56 -12.02 -37.04 -23.75
N THR A 57 -12.92 -36.30 -23.19
CA THR A 57 -13.08 -34.86 -23.47
C THR A 57 -11.97 -34.00 -22.83
N GLY A 58 -10.79 -34.59 -22.55
CA GLY A 58 -9.63 -33.87 -21.98
C GLY A 58 -9.74 -33.52 -20.50
N THR A 59 -10.75 -34.02 -19.78
CA THR A 59 -10.93 -33.82 -18.34
C THR A 59 -10.63 -35.11 -17.57
N VAL A 60 -10.11 -34.96 -16.37
CA VAL A 60 -9.94 -36.04 -15.38
C VAL A 60 -11.19 -36.15 -14.50
N ASP A 61 -11.43 -37.34 -13.96
CA ASP A 61 -12.42 -37.53 -12.90
C ASP A 61 -11.78 -37.18 -11.56
N TRP A 62 -12.29 -36.11 -10.92
CA TRP A 62 -11.69 -35.58 -9.69
C TRP A 62 -12.13 -36.40 -8.48
N CYS A 63 -11.17 -37.05 -7.82
CA CYS A 63 -11.35 -37.64 -6.50
C CYS A 63 -11.47 -36.51 -5.45
N THR A 64 -12.68 -36.30 -4.95
CA THR A 64 -12.98 -35.23 -3.99
C THR A 64 -12.45 -35.50 -2.58
N THR A 65 -12.02 -36.74 -2.28
CA THR A 65 -11.34 -37.06 -1.03
C THR A 65 -9.85 -36.75 -1.14
N ALA A 66 -9.39 -35.71 -0.44
CA ALA A 66 -8.01 -35.29 -0.48
C ALA A 66 -7.03 -36.37 0.01
N LYS A 67 -5.94 -36.56 -0.72
CA LYS A 67 -4.88 -37.52 -0.37
C LYS A 67 -3.94 -36.89 0.67
N THR A 68 -3.76 -37.55 1.80
CA THR A 68 -2.94 -37.11 2.92
C THR A 68 -1.71 -37.99 3.17
N SER A 69 -1.50 -39.02 2.36
CA SER A 69 -0.39 -39.98 2.45
C SER A 69 0.06 -40.38 1.03
N PRO A 70 1.25 -40.97 0.86
CA PRO A 70 1.73 -41.48 -0.45
C PRO A 70 0.75 -42.42 -1.11
N PHE A 71 0.57 -42.30 -2.43
CA PHE A 71 -0.36 -43.12 -3.22
C PHE A 71 0.11 -43.30 -4.66
N ALA A 72 -0.48 -44.29 -5.33
CA ALA A 72 -0.33 -44.48 -6.77
C ALA A 72 -1.48 -43.81 -7.52
N ALA A 73 -1.14 -42.97 -8.51
CA ALA A 73 -2.12 -42.32 -9.35
C ALA A 73 -2.65 -43.32 -10.40
N VAL A 74 -3.91 -43.19 -10.74
CA VAL A 74 -4.60 -44.00 -11.78
C VAL A 74 -4.86 -43.08 -12.97
N SER A 75 -4.64 -43.66 -14.19
CA SER A 75 -4.93 -42.94 -15.43
C SER A 75 -6.42 -42.58 -15.51
N GLY A 76 -6.69 -41.33 -15.79
CA GLY A 76 -8.03 -40.79 -15.90
C GLY A 76 -8.49 -39.97 -14.70
N ASP A 77 -7.77 -40.03 -13.61
CA ASP A 77 -8.18 -39.38 -12.36
C ASP A 77 -7.41 -38.11 -12.08
N GLY A 78 -8.07 -37.18 -11.38
CA GLY A 78 -7.50 -36.02 -10.74
C GLY A 78 -7.52 -36.17 -9.22
N PHE A 79 -6.49 -35.65 -8.54
CA PHE A 79 -6.33 -35.80 -7.10
C PHE A 79 -6.06 -34.45 -6.42
N PHE A 80 -6.80 -34.16 -5.38
CA PHE A 80 -6.43 -33.13 -4.42
C PHE A 80 -5.40 -33.71 -3.44
N VAL A 81 -4.22 -33.07 -3.31
CA VAL A 81 -3.14 -33.56 -2.44
C VAL A 81 -2.93 -32.59 -1.30
N ASN A 82 -3.14 -33.05 -0.09
CA ASN A 82 -3.03 -32.27 1.13
C ASN A 82 -1.73 -32.60 1.87
N THR A 83 -0.74 -31.73 1.74
CA THR A 83 0.58 -31.86 2.35
C THR A 83 0.70 -31.14 3.71
N THR A 84 -0.41 -30.81 4.36
CA THR A 84 -0.38 -30.13 5.68
C THR A 84 0.44 -30.92 6.70
N GLY A 85 0.39 -32.26 6.68
CA GLY A 85 1.13 -33.17 7.55
C GLY A 85 2.57 -33.44 7.15
N GLY A 86 3.02 -33.05 5.95
CA GLY A 86 4.37 -33.31 5.43
C GLY A 86 4.37 -33.58 3.93
N ALA A 87 5.56 -33.78 3.34
CA ALA A 87 5.74 -34.10 1.93
C ALA A 87 5.06 -35.42 1.54
N ILE A 88 4.50 -35.49 0.32
CA ILE A 88 3.81 -36.66 -0.20
C ILE A 88 4.46 -37.10 -1.51
N THR A 89 4.71 -38.42 -1.64
CA THR A 89 5.14 -39.02 -2.89
C THR A 89 3.93 -39.61 -3.63
N VAL A 90 3.74 -39.21 -4.87
CA VAL A 90 2.74 -39.76 -5.77
C VAL A 90 3.45 -40.59 -6.84
N THR A 91 3.09 -41.87 -6.97
CA THR A 91 3.64 -42.76 -8.00
C THR A 91 2.77 -42.68 -9.24
N LEU A 92 3.35 -42.28 -10.37
CA LEU A 92 2.65 -42.26 -11.67
C LEU A 92 2.34 -43.68 -12.19
N PRO A 93 1.33 -43.84 -13.04
CA PRO A 93 0.97 -45.16 -13.61
C PRO A 93 2.19 -45.84 -14.23
N SER A 94 2.33 -47.16 -13.96
CA SER A 94 3.29 -48.02 -14.64
C SER A 94 2.83 -48.34 -16.04
N SER A 95 3.75 -48.42 -17.01
CA SER A 95 3.44 -48.79 -18.41
C SER A 95 2.26 -47.99 -19.00
N PRO A 96 2.29 -46.66 -18.98
CA PRO A 96 1.19 -45.87 -19.50
C PRO A 96 1.10 -45.97 -21.02
N ASN A 97 -0.11 -45.82 -21.54
CA ASN A 97 -0.39 -45.73 -22.99
C ASN A 97 -0.44 -44.25 -23.42
N ALA A 98 -0.19 -44.00 -24.70
CA ALA A 98 -0.36 -42.66 -25.26
C ALA A 98 -1.80 -42.17 -25.05
N GLY A 99 -1.95 -40.99 -24.52
CA GLY A 99 -3.22 -40.37 -24.14
C GLY A 99 -3.67 -40.62 -22.70
N ASP A 100 -2.95 -41.41 -21.90
CA ASP A 100 -3.20 -41.53 -20.48
C ASP A 100 -3.01 -40.15 -19.82
N ILE A 101 -3.91 -39.80 -18.89
CA ILE A 101 -3.99 -38.49 -18.27
C ILE A 101 -4.09 -38.60 -16.73
N VAL A 102 -3.38 -37.75 -16.02
CA VAL A 102 -3.51 -37.60 -14.56
C VAL A 102 -3.43 -36.12 -14.19
N ALA A 103 -4.13 -35.72 -13.14
CA ALA A 103 -4.05 -34.34 -12.64
C ALA A 103 -3.87 -34.28 -11.13
N PHE A 104 -3.24 -33.21 -10.66
CA PHE A 104 -3.00 -32.98 -9.25
C PHE A 104 -3.29 -31.51 -8.93
N ALA A 105 -3.83 -31.25 -7.75
CA ALA A 105 -4.07 -29.90 -7.24
C ALA A 105 -3.70 -29.79 -5.76
N ASP A 106 -3.10 -28.67 -5.37
CA ASP A 106 -2.79 -28.36 -3.98
C ASP A 106 -4.07 -28.08 -3.20
N TYR A 107 -4.43 -29.01 -2.30
CA TYR A 107 -5.66 -28.91 -1.50
C TYR A 107 -5.61 -27.77 -0.47
N ALA A 108 -4.46 -27.58 0.18
CA ALA A 108 -4.33 -26.73 1.37
C ALA A 108 -3.42 -25.51 1.16
N ASN A 109 -2.97 -25.25 -0.08
CA ASN A 109 -2.01 -24.21 -0.41
C ASN A 109 -0.70 -24.33 0.39
N THR A 110 -0.17 -25.57 0.50
CA THR A 110 0.99 -25.87 1.35
C THR A 110 2.23 -26.32 0.57
N TRP A 111 2.17 -26.57 -0.74
CA TRP A 111 3.28 -27.16 -1.50
C TRP A 111 4.55 -26.32 -1.54
N ALA A 112 4.46 -24.99 -1.40
CA ALA A 112 5.63 -24.10 -1.30
C ALA A 112 6.25 -24.02 0.11
N THR A 113 5.64 -24.69 1.10
CA THR A 113 6.16 -24.67 2.47
C THR A 113 7.30 -25.68 2.60
N ALA A 114 8.35 -25.35 3.32
CA ALA A 114 9.50 -26.25 3.52
C ALA A 114 9.05 -27.65 4.02
N CYS A 115 9.57 -28.69 3.36
CA CYS A 115 9.24 -30.10 3.62
C CYS A 115 7.77 -30.48 3.40
N LYS A 116 7.03 -29.77 2.55
CA LYS A 116 5.61 -30.04 2.22
C LYS A 116 5.34 -30.13 0.73
N ASP A 117 6.34 -30.32 -0.06
CA ASP A 117 6.25 -30.54 -1.51
C ASP A 117 5.66 -31.92 -1.89
N VAL A 118 5.20 -32.01 -3.12
CA VAL A 118 4.76 -33.29 -3.72
C VAL A 118 5.82 -33.78 -4.69
N THR A 119 6.32 -34.98 -4.47
CA THR A 119 7.21 -35.67 -5.41
C THR A 119 6.40 -36.58 -6.33
N LEU A 120 6.44 -36.31 -7.64
CA LEU A 120 5.90 -37.22 -8.64
C LEU A 120 6.95 -38.27 -9.00
N CYS A 121 6.82 -39.50 -8.48
CA CYS A 121 7.65 -40.61 -8.81
C CYS A 121 7.28 -41.13 -10.21
N ARG A 122 8.21 -41.04 -11.15
CA ARG A 122 8.01 -41.33 -12.58
C ARG A 122 7.71 -42.81 -12.92
N ASN A 123 7.93 -43.72 -11.97
CA ASN A 123 7.64 -45.15 -12.09
C ASN A 123 8.10 -45.80 -13.40
N GLY A 124 9.35 -45.54 -13.79
CA GLY A 124 9.95 -46.07 -15.02
C GLY A 124 9.76 -45.19 -16.27
N SER A 125 8.69 -44.43 -16.36
CA SER A 125 8.42 -43.52 -17.49
C SER A 125 9.22 -42.22 -17.38
N LYS A 126 9.42 -41.52 -18.49
CA LYS A 126 10.01 -40.16 -18.47
C LYS A 126 8.98 -39.13 -18.10
N ILE A 127 9.46 -38.00 -17.60
CA ILE A 127 8.65 -36.80 -17.41
C ILE A 127 9.32 -35.68 -18.23
N ASN A 128 8.60 -35.10 -19.18
CA ASN A 128 9.08 -34.05 -20.11
C ASN A 128 10.41 -34.42 -20.81
N GLY A 129 10.62 -35.72 -21.08
CA GLY A 129 11.84 -36.25 -21.68
C GLY A 129 12.96 -36.58 -20.70
N GLY A 130 12.83 -36.18 -19.44
CA GLY A 130 13.82 -36.41 -18.37
C GLY A 130 13.57 -37.72 -17.62
N CYS A 131 14.65 -38.33 -17.12
CA CYS A 131 14.63 -39.55 -16.30
C CYS A 131 14.66 -39.25 -14.81
N PHE A 132 14.11 -38.10 -14.38
CA PHE A 132 14.05 -37.66 -12.99
C PHE A 132 12.60 -37.56 -12.52
N ASN A 133 12.39 -37.72 -11.20
CA ASN A 133 11.10 -37.43 -10.58
C ASN A 133 10.86 -35.89 -10.66
N ALA A 134 9.61 -35.51 -10.76
CA ALA A 134 9.26 -34.08 -10.70
C ALA A 134 8.81 -33.69 -9.28
N THR A 135 9.07 -32.44 -8.90
CA THR A 135 8.63 -31.89 -7.63
C THR A 135 7.63 -30.78 -7.91
N LEU A 136 6.47 -30.84 -7.24
CA LEU A 136 5.48 -29.79 -7.23
C LEU A 136 5.65 -29.02 -5.91
N ASN A 137 6.11 -27.79 -5.99
CA ASN A 137 6.51 -26.98 -4.84
C ASN A 137 6.00 -25.53 -4.96
N THR A 138 4.94 -25.31 -5.69
CA THR A 138 4.31 -23.99 -5.82
C THR A 138 2.99 -23.98 -5.08
N MET A 139 2.80 -23.00 -4.22
CA MET A 139 1.56 -22.83 -3.45
C MET A 139 0.35 -22.72 -4.38
N GLY A 140 -0.63 -23.57 -4.13
CA GLY A 140 -1.87 -23.60 -4.90
C GLY A 140 -1.72 -24.11 -6.33
N GLN A 141 -0.63 -24.76 -6.69
CA GLN A 141 -0.40 -25.31 -8.01
C GLN A 141 -1.44 -26.38 -8.38
N SER A 142 -1.82 -26.39 -9.64
CA SER A 142 -2.61 -27.44 -10.27
C SER A 142 -1.94 -27.81 -11.59
N ILE A 143 -1.76 -29.10 -11.84
CA ILE A 143 -1.07 -29.61 -13.03
C ILE A 143 -1.82 -30.79 -13.65
N THR A 144 -1.90 -30.80 -14.97
CA THR A 144 -2.40 -31.95 -15.75
C THR A 144 -1.29 -32.48 -16.62
N LEU A 145 -1.03 -33.79 -16.50
CA LEU A 145 -0.05 -34.53 -17.26
C LEU A 145 -0.73 -35.47 -18.21
N VAL A 146 -0.26 -35.53 -19.47
CA VAL A 146 -0.66 -36.52 -20.48
C VAL A 146 0.58 -37.30 -20.88
N TYR A 147 0.47 -38.64 -20.92
CA TYR A 147 1.53 -39.48 -21.46
C TYR A 147 1.50 -39.42 -22.98
N VAL A 148 2.62 -39.04 -23.58
CA VAL A 148 2.71 -38.89 -25.05
C VAL A 148 3.30 -40.15 -25.69
N ASP A 149 4.50 -40.52 -25.30
CA ASP A 149 5.27 -41.62 -25.84
C ASP A 149 6.47 -41.99 -24.95
N GLY A 150 7.23 -43.04 -25.32
CA GLY A 150 8.42 -43.46 -24.58
C GLY A 150 9.60 -42.47 -24.69
N THR A 151 9.58 -41.51 -25.60
CA THR A 151 10.64 -40.50 -25.78
C THR A 151 10.44 -39.32 -24.86
N ARG A 152 9.24 -38.77 -24.80
CA ARG A 152 8.87 -37.60 -23.96
C ARG A 152 8.27 -37.98 -22.62
N GLY A 153 7.57 -39.13 -22.55
CA GLY A 153 6.90 -39.60 -21.36
C GLY A 153 5.68 -38.75 -21.00
N TRP A 154 5.52 -38.47 -19.73
CA TRP A 154 4.49 -37.56 -19.19
C TRP A 154 4.81 -36.12 -19.52
N LYS A 155 3.90 -35.46 -20.22
CA LYS A 155 4.02 -34.04 -20.61
C LYS A 155 3.00 -33.21 -19.89
N ASN A 156 3.46 -32.09 -19.31
CA ASN A 156 2.58 -31.09 -18.76
C ASN A 156 1.81 -30.40 -19.90
N VAL A 157 0.50 -30.44 -19.87
CA VAL A 157 -0.40 -29.82 -20.86
C VAL A 157 -1.20 -28.68 -20.26
N GLN A 158 -1.29 -28.63 -18.92
CA GLN A 158 -1.97 -27.58 -18.19
C GLN A 158 -1.29 -27.41 -16.83
N ASP A 159 -0.81 -26.21 -16.54
CA ASP A 159 -0.15 -25.85 -15.29
C ASP A 159 -0.68 -24.50 -14.83
N SER A 160 -1.23 -24.49 -13.66
CA SER A 160 -1.67 -23.28 -13.00
C SER A 160 -0.68 -22.97 -11.87
N THR A 161 0.37 -22.20 -12.18
CA THR A 161 1.30 -21.65 -11.18
C THR A 161 0.79 -20.36 -10.56
N SER A 162 -0.25 -19.78 -11.15
CA SER A 162 -0.99 -18.65 -10.59
C SER A 162 -2.40 -19.12 -10.29
N ASN A 163 -2.60 -19.70 -9.14
CA ASN A 163 -3.96 -20.03 -8.72
C ASN A 163 -4.79 -18.76 -8.60
N VAL A 164 -6.04 -18.88 -9.08
CA VAL A 164 -7.13 -18.08 -8.53
C VAL A 164 -7.31 -18.55 -7.07
N THR A 165 -6.32 -18.30 -6.25
CA THR A 165 -6.50 -18.35 -4.81
C THR A 165 -7.44 -17.19 -4.50
N GLY A 166 -8.43 -17.40 -3.66
CA GLY A 166 -9.16 -16.30 -3.04
C GLY A 166 -8.25 -15.46 -2.13
N ALA A 167 -6.94 -15.39 -2.42
CA ALA A 167 -6.02 -14.47 -1.78
C ALA A 167 -6.44 -13.05 -2.17
N PRO A 168 -6.59 -12.16 -1.23
CA PRO A 168 -6.96 -10.79 -1.53
C PRO A 168 -5.93 -10.20 -2.47
N SER A 169 -6.40 -9.71 -3.62
CA SER A 169 -5.55 -8.99 -4.57
C SER A 169 -5.14 -7.62 -4.02
N PHE A 170 -5.82 -7.16 -2.95
CA PHE A 170 -5.69 -5.81 -2.39
C PHE A 170 -5.65 -5.85 -0.87
N ILE A 171 -5.10 -4.77 -0.29
CA ILE A 171 -5.11 -4.54 1.15
C ILE A 171 -6.55 -4.31 1.62
N VAL A 172 -6.94 -4.99 2.71
CA VAL A 172 -8.18 -4.73 3.45
C VAL A 172 -7.81 -4.18 4.81
N ALA A 173 -8.15 -2.91 5.05
CA ALA A 173 -7.83 -2.24 6.29
C ALA A 173 -8.96 -1.35 6.79
N THR A 174 -8.92 -1.05 8.10
CA THR A 174 -9.81 -0.13 8.81
C THR A 174 -8.98 0.87 9.63
N GLY A 175 -9.63 1.90 10.14
CA GLY A 175 -9.00 2.95 10.97
C GLY A 175 -8.96 4.32 10.30
N GLY A 176 -8.97 5.35 11.12
CA GLY A 176 -9.08 6.73 10.65
C GLY A 176 -10.38 7.03 9.88
N THR A 177 -10.45 8.18 9.26
CA THR A 177 -11.52 8.53 8.30
C THR A 177 -11.17 7.96 6.94
N ILE A 178 -12.06 7.10 6.39
CA ILE A 178 -11.83 6.40 5.13
C ILE A 178 -12.54 7.14 4.00
N THR A 179 -11.81 7.44 2.93
CA THR A 179 -12.34 7.97 1.67
C THR A 179 -11.81 7.17 0.50
N ASN A 180 -12.54 7.16 -0.61
CA ASN A 180 -12.12 6.50 -1.84
C ASN A 180 -11.89 7.55 -2.94
N CYS A 181 -10.84 7.37 -3.71
CA CYS A 181 -10.51 8.18 -4.88
C CYS A 181 -10.18 7.23 -6.04
N GLY A 182 -11.18 7.00 -6.93
CA GLY A 182 -11.06 5.97 -7.96
C GLY A 182 -10.79 4.59 -7.35
N ASN A 183 -9.75 3.94 -7.81
CA ASN A 183 -9.32 2.61 -7.34
C ASN A 183 -8.46 2.66 -6.06
N PHE A 184 -8.34 3.83 -5.42
CA PHE A 184 -7.48 4.03 -4.26
C PHE A 184 -8.28 4.37 -3.02
N ARG A 185 -7.85 3.81 -1.89
CA ARG A 185 -8.41 4.06 -0.57
C ARG A 185 -7.46 4.92 0.24
N ILE A 186 -8.02 5.88 0.95
CA ILE A 186 -7.29 6.85 1.74
C ILE A 186 -7.80 6.77 3.17
N HIS A 187 -6.89 6.57 4.12
CA HIS A 187 -7.14 6.65 5.55
C HIS A 187 -6.51 7.93 6.09
N THR A 188 -7.29 8.75 6.78
CA THR A 188 -6.86 10.02 7.33
C THR A 188 -7.00 9.99 8.85
N PHE A 189 -5.91 10.25 9.56
CA PHE A 189 -5.85 10.33 11.01
C PHE A 189 -5.53 11.76 11.42
N THR A 190 -6.46 12.37 12.16
CA THR A 190 -6.32 13.71 12.77
C THR A 190 -6.10 13.64 14.28
N GLY A 191 -5.92 12.45 14.82
CA GLY A 191 -5.61 12.12 16.20
C GLY A 191 -5.06 10.69 16.24
N ASP A 192 -4.60 10.28 17.42
CA ASP A 192 -4.06 8.94 17.63
C ASP A 192 -5.09 7.86 17.26
N GLY A 193 -4.60 6.74 16.72
CA GLY A 193 -5.45 5.65 16.29
C GLY A 193 -4.67 4.43 15.83
N ASN A 194 -5.37 3.54 15.17
CA ASN A 194 -4.80 2.31 14.64
C ASN A 194 -5.19 2.13 13.18
N PHE A 195 -4.21 1.86 12.33
CA PHE A 195 -4.41 1.35 10.98
C PHE A 195 -4.38 -0.17 11.04
N CYS A 196 -5.57 -0.79 11.08
CA CYS A 196 -5.73 -2.22 11.26
C CYS A 196 -5.87 -2.92 9.91
N ILE A 197 -4.87 -3.69 9.52
CA ILE A 197 -4.88 -4.49 8.30
C ILE A 197 -5.36 -5.90 8.65
N SER A 198 -6.55 -6.26 8.16
CA SER A 198 -7.10 -7.62 8.33
C SER A 198 -6.54 -8.58 7.29
N THR A 199 -6.22 -8.07 6.10
CA THR A 199 -5.69 -8.87 4.99
C THR A 199 -4.71 -8.05 4.18
N ALA A 200 -3.56 -8.65 3.87
CA ALA A 200 -2.57 -8.08 2.96
C ALA A 200 -2.31 -9.05 1.81
N PRO A 201 -2.13 -8.57 0.57
CA PRO A 201 -1.69 -9.41 -0.55
C PRO A 201 -0.29 -9.96 -0.32
N THR A 202 0.14 -10.86 -1.19
CA THR A 202 1.51 -11.36 -1.22
C THR A 202 2.53 -10.23 -1.42
N PRO A 203 3.79 -10.40 -0.97
CA PRO A 203 4.84 -9.41 -1.14
C PRO A 203 4.93 -8.88 -2.58
N GLY A 204 5.02 -7.55 -2.72
CA GLY A 204 4.99 -6.83 -3.98
C GLY A 204 3.74 -5.98 -4.18
N ASN A 205 2.57 -6.45 -3.74
CA ASN A 205 1.30 -5.71 -3.80
C ASN A 205 0.81 -5.28 -2.40
N ASN A 206 1.61 -5.48 -1.38
CA ASN A 206 1.31 -5.15 0.02
C ASN A 206 1.94 -3.82 0.47
N ASN A 207 2.08 -2.87 -0.43
CA ASN A 207 2.67 -1.57 -0.15
C ASN A 207 1.62 -0.50 0.06
N VAL A 208 1.93 0.48 0.91
CA VAL A 208 1.14 1.71 1.08
C VAL A 208 2.05 2.92 0.92
N ASP A 209 1.51 3.99 0.36
CA ASP A 209 2.11 5.31 0.41
C ASP A 209 1.52 6.13 1.56
N TYR A 210 2.25 7.12 2.01
CA TYR A 210 1.93 7.87 3.20
C TYR A 210 2.28 9.36 3.09
N LEU A 211 1.57 10.17 3.88
CA LEU A 211 1.97 11.52 4.28
C LEU A 211 1.91 11.58 5.80
N VAL A 212 3.03 11.88 6.45
CA VAL A 212 3.13 12.02 7.91
C VAL A 212 3.65 13.42 8.22
N ILE A 213 2.83 14.22 8.87
CA ILE A 213 3.11 15.60 9.24
C ILE A 213 3.14 15.72 10.76
N GLY A 214 4.24 16.18 11.33
CA GLY A 214 4.37 16.49 12.76
C GLY A 214 3.54 17.70 13.19
N GLY A 215 3.32 17.89 14.48
CA GLY A 215 2.69 19.12 14.98
C GLY A 215 3.61 20.33 14.85
N GLY A 216 3.07 21.50 14.55
CA GLY A 216 3.78 22.78 14.46
C GLY A 216 4.20 23.32 15.84
N GLY A 217 5.24 24.12 15.91
CA GLY A 217 5.72 24.79 17.14
C GLY A 217 4.88 26.01 17.50
N SER A 218 4.85 26.35 18.78
CA SER A 218 4.24 27.58 19.27
C SER A 218 5.01 28.84 18.82
N GLY A 219 4.33 29.99 18.78
CA GLY A 219 4.95 31.30 18.57
C GLY A 219 5.43 31.94 19.86
N ASN A 220 6.25 32.99 19.75
CA ASN A 220 6.58 33.94 20.79
C ASN A 220 6.95 35.27 20.11
N SER A 221 8.16 35.83 20.27
CA SER A 221 8.65 36.92 19.44
C SER A 221 9.11 36.46 18.07
N GLY A 222 9.64 35.22 17.96
CA GLY A 222 9.81 34.52 16.71
C GLY A 222 8.56 33.73 16.34
N GLY A 223 8.36 33.43 15.05
CA GLY A 223 7.33 32.55 14.57
C GLY A 223 7.67 31.07 14.84
N GLY A 224 6.66 30.24 15.14
CA GLY A 224 6.83 28.78 15.28
C GLY A 224 7.19 28.10 13.96
N GLY A 225 8.09 27.12 14.01
CA GLY A 225 8.42 26.27 12.88
C GLY A 225 7.30 25.26 12.59
N ALA A 226 7.13 24.89 11.35
CA ALA A 226 6.21 23.83 10.99
C ALA A 226 6.69 22.46 11.49
N GLY A 227 5.75 21.53 11.68
CA GLY A 227 6.05 20.13 11.83
C GLY A 227 6.78 19.56 10.60
N GLY A 228 7.53 18.49 10.79
CA GLY A 228 8.21 17.82 9.69
C GLY A 228 7.22 17.32 8.65
N PHE A 229 7.65 17.17 7.41
CA PHE A 229 6.91 16.70 6.27
C PHE A 229 7.57 15.43 5.70
N ARG A 230 6.88 14.30 5.77
CA ARG A 230 7.36 13.01 5.25
C ARG A 230 6.32 12.42 4.33
N GLU A 231 6.66 12.25 3.04
CA GLU A 231 5.76 11.69 2.03
C GLU A 231 6.45 10.55 1.28
N SER A 232 5.70 9.53 0.91
CA SER A 232 6.07 8.61 -0.16
C SER A 232 5.04 8.64 -1.28
N HIS A 233 5.50 8.44 -2.50
CA HIS A 233 4.64 8.29 -3.66
C HIS A 233 5.23 7.28 -4.64
N THR A 234 4.42 6.29 -4.97
CA THR A 234 4.80 5.22 -5.90
C THR A 234 3.59 4.83 -6.76
N ASP A 235 3.70 4.98 -8.06
CA ASP A 235 2.77 4.37 -8.98
C ASP A 235 3.27 2.92 -9.27
N PRO A 236 2.45 1.86 -9.11
CA PRO A 236 0.98 1.85 -9.00
C PRO A 236 0.41 1.73 -7.56
N VAL A 237 1.19 1.93 -6.49
CA VAL A 237 0.76 1.72 -5.10
C VAL A 237 -0.38 2.66 -4.69
N SER A 238 -0.21 3.95 -4.95
CA SER A 238 -1.18 4.99 -4.61
C SER A 238 -1.78 5.70 -5.83
N GLY A 239 -1.36 5.32 -7.03
CA GLY A 239 -1.83 5.82 -8.31
C GLY A 239 -1.28 7.20 -8.70
N PRO A 240 -1.60 7.64 -9.91
CA PRO A 240 -1.10 8.92 -10.39
C PRO A 240 -1.77 10.07 -9.63
N TYR A 241 -0.95 10.89 -8.98
CA TYR A 241 -1.31 12.19 -8.43
C TYR A 241 -0.04 13.05 -8.31
N THR A 242 -0.19 14.36 -8.16
CA THR A 242 0.93 15.26 -7.98
C THR A 242 1.44 15.20 -6.55
N ALA A 243 2.52 14.46 -6.34
CA ALA A 243 3.22 14.39 -5.04
C ALA A 243 4.13 15.61 -4.86
N SER A 244 4.57 15.85 -3.61
CA SER A 244 5.56 16.88 -3.33
C SER A 244 6.94 16.49 -3.86
N PRO A 245 7.82 17.46 -4.18
CA PRO A 245 9.23 17.17 -4.50
C PRO A 245 10.02 16.47 -3.39
N LEU A 246 9.49 16.42 -2.16
CA LEU A 246 10.07 15.72 -1.01
C LEU A 246 9.59 14.26 -0.91
N ALA A 247 8.71 13.80 -1.78
CA ALA A 247 8.24 12.42 -1.75
C ALA A 247 9.37 11.44 -2.08
N THR A 248 9.53 10.41 -1.25
CA THR A 248 10.38 9.28 -1.58
C THR A 248 9.64 8.29 -2.50
N SER A 249 10.38 7.64 -3.39
CA SER A 249 9.83 6.56 -4.24
C SER A 249 9.82 5.19 -3.53
N VAL A 250 10.05 5.15 -2.22
CA VAL A 250 10.06 3.91 -1.43
C VAL A 250 8.77 3.84 -0.62
N PRO A 251 7.79 3.01 -1.02
CA PRO A 251 6.57 2.81 -0.26
C PRO A 251 6.84 1.98 0.99
N LEU A 252 5.90 1.97 1.93
CA LEU A 252 5.98 1.17 3.14
C LEU A 252 5.32 -0.21 2.91
N PRO A 253 6.07 -1.32 3.00
CA PRO A 253 5.49 -2.66 2.97
C PRO A 253 4.73 -2.94 4.27
N VAL A 254 3.54 -3.51 4.14
CA VAL A 254 2.66 -3.81 5.27
C VAL A 254 2.24 -5.29 5.28
N SER A 255 1.85 -5.79 6.44
CA SER A 255 1.33 -7.14 6.65
C SER A 255 0.02 -7.08 7.44
N ALA A 256 -0.71 -8.19 7.50
CA ALA A 256 -1.94 -8.28 8.29
C ALA A 256 -1.62 -8.16 9.78
N GLN A 257 -1.73 -6.96 10.31
CA GLN A 257 -1.53 -6.62 11.72
C GLN A 257 -2.07 -5.21 12.01
N ASN A 258 -1.95 -4.82 13.27
CA ASN A 258 -2.30 -3.49 13.74
C ASN A 258 -1.07 -2.58 13.74
N TYR A 259 -1.17 -1.43 13.08
CA TYR A 259 -0.16 -0.38 13.07
C TYR A 259 -0.68 0.80 13.88
N ALA A 260 -0.04 1.07 15.01
CA ALA A 260 -0.34 2.28 15.78
C ALA A 260 0.02 3.53 14.98
N VAL A 261 -0.87 4.50 15.00
CA VAL A 261 -0.67 5.84 14.42
C VAL A 261 -0.71 6.85 15.55
N THR A 262 0.35 7.63 15.66
CA THR A 262 0.40 8.80 16.57
C THR A 262 0.36 10.08 15.75
N VAL A 263 -0.54 10.99 16.10
CA VAL A 263 -0.64 12.31 15.48
C VAL A 263 -0.14 13.36 16.46
N GLY A 264 0.96 14.03 16.12
CA GLY A 264 1.59 15.04 16.98
C GLY A 264 0.69 16.24 17.20
N GLY A 265 0.45 16.59 18.43
CA GLY A 265 -0.21 17.85 18.79
C GLY A 265 0.67 19.05 18.46
N GLY A 266 0.02 20.17 18.14
CA GLY A 266 0.70 21.48 18.06
C GLY A 266 1.28 21.88 19.40
N GLY A 267 2.39 22.60 19.38
CA GLY A 267 3.05 23.12 20.58
C GLY A 267 2.15 24.09 21.32
N SER A 268 1.83 23.81 22.58
CA SER A 268 1.23 24.78 23.47
C SER A 268 2.21 25.94 23.73
N PRO A 269 1.76 27.11 24.26
CA PRO A 269 2.61 28.29 24.45
C PRO A 269 3.95 27.95 25.09
N GLY A 270 5.05 28.37 24.45
CA GLY A 270 6.42 28.10 24.90
C GLY A 270 6.96 26.68 24.60
N ASN A 271 6.24 25.85 23.87
CA ASN A 271 6.64 24.46 23.54
C ASN A 271 6.78 24.22 22.06
N CYS A 272 7.63 23.28 21.73
CA CYS A 272 7.70 22.67 20.38
C CYS A 272 6.47 21.82 20.10
N GLY A 273 6.19 21.58 18.84
CA GLY A 273 5.22 20.56 18.44
C GLY A 273 5.67 19.13 18.78
N SER A 274 4.73 18.20 18.75
CA SER A 274 4.99 16.78 18.97
C SER A 274 5.19 16.03 17.68
N ASN A 275 5.83 14.86 17.74
CA ASN A 275 6.07 14.01 16.59
C ASN A 275 4.79 13.28 16.14
N SER A 276 4.63 13.12 14.82
CA SER A 276 3.70 12.14 14.26
C SER A 276 4.45 10.89 13.85
N ILE A 277 3.83 9.71 14.07
CA ILE A 277 4.47 8.41 13.83
C ILE A 277 3.49 7.48 13.12
N PHE A 278 3.96 6.88 12.04
CA PHE A 278 3.30 5.74 11.39
C PHE A 278 4.33 4.65 11.12
N SER A 279 4.21 3.52 11.79
CA SER A 279 5.17 2.39 11.71
C SER A 279 6.61 2.87 12.00
N THR A 280 7.50 2.77 11.02
CA THR A 280 8.91 3.21 11.12
C THR A 280 9.11 4.68 10.73
N ILE A 281 8.06 5.36 10.26
CA ILE A 281 8.14 6.73 9.78
C ILE A 281 7.81 7.68 10.93
N THR A 282 8.80 8.48 11.32
CA THR A 282 8.63 9.55 12.29
C THR A 282 8.80 10.91 11.59
N SER A 283 7.85 11.80 11.79
CA SER A 283 7.90 13.19 11.39
C SER A 283 7.99 14.06 12.63
N SER A 284 9.06 14.82 12.78
CA SER A 284 9.36 15.56 13.99
C SER A 284 8.43 16.75 14.19
N GLY A 285 8.15 17.10 15.44
CA GLY A 285 7.48 18.34 15.76
C GLY A 285 8.28 19.57 15.36
N GLY A 286 7.60 20.67 15.07
CA GLY A 286 8.19 21.96 14.74
C GLY A 286 8.84 22.63 15.94
N GLY A 287 9.93 23.35 15.72
CA GLY A 287 10.61 24.16 16.73
C GLY A 287 9.76 25.34 17.16
N LYS A 288 9.74 25.67 18.46
CA LYS A 288 9.05 26.87 18.96
C LYS A 288 9.75 28.16 18.52
N GLY A 289 8.98 29.18 18.27
CA GLY A 289 9.45 30.56 18.15
C GLY A 289 9.98 31.09 19.49
N SER A 290 11.08 31.81 19.44
CA SER A 290 11.81 32.19 20.65
C SER A 290 11.35 33.51 21.23
N PRO A 291 11.49 33.72 22.56
CA PRO A 291 11.27 34.99 23.18
C PRO A 291 12.35 36.00 22.75
N GLN A 292 12.10 37.31 23.02
CA GLN A 292 13.06 38.36 22.77
C GLN A 292 14.46 38.03 23.29
N GLY A 293 15.48 38.27 22.49
CA GLY A 293 16.86 38.02 22.85
C GLY A 293 17.35 36.59 22.72
N SER A 294 16.53 35.68 22.21
CA SER A 294 16.87 34.24 22.16
C SER A 294 16.89 33.68 20.75
N ALA A 295 17.76 32.67 20.53
CA ALA A 295 17.86 31.92 19.29
C ALA A 295 16.65 31.00 19.08
N GLY A 296 16.30 30.73 17.83
CA GLY A 296 15.25 29.79 17.44
C GLY A 296 15.51 28.37 17.89
N THR A 297 14.46 27.61 18.11
CA THR A 297 14.55 26.20 18.55
C THR A 297 14.51 25.29 17.33
N ALA A 298 15.36 24.26 17.33
CA ALA A 298 15.38 23.25 16.26
C ALA A 298 14.13 22.35 16.29
N GLY A 299 13.76 21.81 15.13
CA GLY A 299 12.63 20.89 14.98
C GLY A 299 12.55 20.25 13.59
N GLY A 300 11.41 19.67 13.25
CA GLY A 300 11.11 19.25 11.87
C GLY A 300 11.36 20.40 10.91
N SER A 301 10.73 21.54 11.15
CA SER A 301 11.21 22.85 10.72
C SER A 301 11.57 23.70 11.96
N GLY A 302 12.56 24.57 11.84
CA GLY A 302 13.06 25.36 12.96
C GLY A 302 12.19 26.54 13.28
N GLY A 303 12.09 26.92 14.57
CA GLY A 303 11.45 28.15 15.01
C GLY A 303 12.28 29.40 14.69
N GLY A 304 11.63 30.56 14.52
CA GLY A 304 12.27 31.85 14.27
C GLY A 304 12.97 32.38 15.52
N ALA A 305 14.04 33.16 15.32
CA ALA A 305 14.72 33.89 16.37
C ALA A 305 13.83 35.00 17.00
N GLY A 306 14.01 35.24 18.25
CA GLY A 306 13.32 36.32 18.95
C GLY A 306 13.81 37.70 18.50
N ARG A 307 12.93 38.68 18.58
CA ARG A 307 13.25 40.09 18.23
C ARG A 307 14.42 40.64 19.02
N ASP A 308 14.96 41.77 18.57
CA ASP A 308 16.00 42.55 19.26
C ASP A 308 17.20 41.69 19.69
N SER A 309 17.62 40.78 18.84
CA SER A 309 18.72 39.88 19.10
C SER A 309 19.58 39.68 17.85
N ASN A 310 20.84 39.46 18.03
CA ASN A 310 21.72 38.99 16.95
C ASN A 310 21.88 37.47 17.08
N THR A 311 20.79 36.76 16.79
CA THR A 311 20.70 35.31 16.99
C THR A 311 20.17 34.57 15.75
N SER A 312 20.54 33.32 15.64
CA SER A 312 20.10 32.46 14.53
C SER A 312 18.71 31.91 14.76
N GLY A 313 18.00 31.66 13.68
CA GLY A 313 16.82 30.79 13.69
C GLY A 313 17.19 29.34 14.05
N GLY A 314 16.21 28.58 14.48
CA GLY A 314 16.36 27.15 14.80
C GLY A 314 16.68 26.33 13.56
N ALA A 315 17.46 25.26 13.71
CA ALA A 315 17.72 24.33 12.64
C ALA A 315 16.46 23.56 12.26
N GLY A 316 16.24 23.38 10.96
CA GLY A 316 15.25 22.44 10.43
C GLY A 316 15.85 21.04 10.23
N ASN A 317 15.03 20.10 9.78
CA ASN A 317 15.41 18.71 9.53
C ASN A 317 16.14 18.08 10.73
N THR A 318 15.58 18.23 11.93
CA THR A 318 16.16 17.74 13.17
C THR A 318 15.22 16.75 13.87
N PRO A 319 15.66 15.46 14.08
CA PRO A 319 16.90 14.89 13.58
C PRO A 319 16.95 14.83 12.06
N PRO A 320 18.17 14.75 11.45
CA PRO A 320 18.30 14.75 10.01
C PRO A 320 17.75 13.47 9.37
N VAL A 321 16.97 13.65 8.30
CA VAL A 321 16.40 12.58 7.48
C VAL A 321 16.54 12.92 5.99
N SER A 322 16.41 11.92 5.13
CA SER A 322 16.40 12.10 3.68
C SER A 322 15.13 11.48 3.08
N PRO A 323 14.40 12.19 2.22
CA PRO A 323 14.48 13.64 1.95
C PRO A 323 14.31 14.49 3.23
N PRO A 324 14.80 15.75 3.23
CA PRO A 324 14.70 16.65 4.40
C PRO A 324 13.24 16.88 4.79
N GLN A 325 12.93 16.85 6.08
CA GLN A 325 11.56 17.01 6.57
C GLN A 325 11.15 18.47 6.84
N GLY A 326 12.07 19.43 6.66
CA GLY A 326 11.77 20.86 6.82
C GLY A 326 13.04 21.70 6.84
N ASN A 327 12.85 23.01 6.93
CA ASN A 327 13.87 24.03 6.76
C ASN A 327 14.11 24.84 8.06
N PRO A 328 15.24 25.57 8.18
CA PRO A 328 15.52 26.40 9.35
C PRO A 328 14.56 27.58 9.46
N GLY A 329 14.40 28.09 10.67
CA GLY A 329 13.75 29.34 10.93
C GLY A 329 14.63 30.55 10.57
N GLY A 330 14.01 31.72 10.47
CA GLY A 330 14.66 32.99 10.19
C GLY A 330 15.46 33.53 11.38
N SER A 331 16.61 34.12 11.10
CA SER A 331 17.47 34.78 12.07
C SER A 331 17.03 36.24 12.34
N VAL A 332 17.63 36.87 13.32
CA VAL A 332 17.56 38.33 13.55
C VAL A 332 18.98 38.89 13.56
N THR A 333 19.23 39.92 12.74
CA THR A 333 20.60 40.41 12.50
C THR A 333 20.90 41.76 13.20
N ALA A 334 19.94 42.27 13.98
CA ALA A 334 20.12 43.54 14.70
C ALA A 334 19.79 43.36 16.18
N SER A 335 20.53 44.01 17.05
CA SER A 335 20.43 43.91 18.50
C SER A 335 19.42 44.89 19.16
N ALA A 336 18.84 45.77 18.37
CA ALA A 336 17.81 46.72 18.84
C ALA A 336 16.88 47.11 17.70
N TYR A 337 15.61 47.33 18.00
CA TYR A 337 14.57 47.72 17.03
C TYR A 337 14.45 46.79 15.84
N ALA A 338 14.55 45.45 16.08
CA ALA A 338 14.44 44.42 15.06
C ALA A 338 13.23 43.56 15.31
N GLY A 339 12.48 43.31 14.26
CA GLY A 339 11.38 42.32 14.27
C GLY A 339 11.91 40.89 14.44
N GLY A 340 11.05 39.99 14.91
CA GLY A 340 11.36 38.58 15.08
C GLY A 340 11.49 37.82 13.74
N GLY A 341 12.29 36.76 13.69
CA GLY A 341 12.41 35.84 12.55
C GLY A 341 11.14 34.98 12.38
N GLY A 342 10.83 34.61 11.16
CA GLY A 342 9.75 33.66 10.86
C GLY A 342 10.17 32.20 11.09
N GLY A 343 9.23 31.33 11.39
CA GLY A 343 9.47 29.87 11.46
C GLY A 343 9.73 29.27 10.09
N GLY A 344 10.53 28.22 10.03
CA GLY A 344 10.73 27.42 8.80
C GLY A 344 9.50 26.64 8.38
N GLY A 345 9.33 26.38 7.11
CA GLY A 345 8.32 25.50 6.51
C GLY A 345 8.95 24.30 5.84
N ALA A 346 8.12 23.44 5.26
CA ALA A 346 8.59 22.24 4.56
C ALA A 346 9.38 22.57 3.29
N SER A 347 8.97 23.58 2.51
CA SER A 347 9.60 23.93 1.23
C SER A 347 10.64 25.05 1.34
N ALA A 348 10.47 25.95 2.30
CA ALA A 348 11.28 27.13 2.42
C ALA A 348 11.69 27.43 3.87
N ALA A 349 12.84 28.02 4.04
CA ALA A 349 13.28 28.57 5.30
C ALA A 349 12.41 29.78 5.70
N GLY A 350 12.28 30.02 7.01
CA GLY A 350 11.72 31.25 7.48
C GLY A 350 12.66 32.42 7.12
N THR A 351 12.08 33.61 6.80
CA THR A 351 12.90 34.78 6.51
C THR A 351 13.32 35.49 7.79
N SER A 352 14.45 36.16 7.70
CA SER A 352 15.01 36.88 8.84
C SER A 352 14.17 38.11 9.17
N GLY A 353 14.06 38.41 10.48
CA GLY A 353 13.64 39.71 10.97
C GLY A 353 14.79 40.69 10.90
N GLY A 354 14.45 41.97 10.80
CA GLY A 354 15.42 43.04 10.75
C GLY A 354 14.87 44.38 11.26
N GLY A 355 15.72 45.37 11.39
CA GLY A 355 15.36 46.67 11.86
C GLY A 355 16.39 47.70 11.52
N GLY A 356 16.02 48.99 11.65
CA GLY A 356 16.88 50.13 11.46
C GLY A 356 17.08 50.91 12.77
N SER A 357 17.74 52.07 12.70
CA SER A 357 17.87 53.01 13.81
C SER A 357 16.51 53.47 14.36
N SER A 358 16.45 53.94 15.62
CA SER A 358 15.25 54.41 16.31
C SER A 358 14.37 55.30 15.40
N GLY A 359 13.18 54.82 15.04
CA GLY A 359 12.28 55.51 14.11
C GLY A 359 12.27 55.00 12.67
N GLY A 360 13.16 54.06 12.27
CA GLY A 360 13.18 53.40 10.96
C GLY A 360 12.58 51.97 11.06
N GLY A 361 11.66 51.66 10.19
CA GLY A 361 10.77 50.52 10.25
C GLY A 361 11.42 49.18 10.60
N GLU A 362 10.97 48.61 11.70
CA GLU A 362 11.14 47.18 12.02
C GLU A 362 10.38 46.33 11.00
N PHE A 363 10.95 45.26 10.56
CA PHE A 363 10.25 44.30 9.73
C PHE A 363 10.39 42.89 10.28
N SER A 364 9.27 42.20 10.33
CA SER A 364 9.22 40.80 10.78
C SER A 364 9.58 39.83 9.66
N GLY A 365 10.19 38.73 10.01
CA GLY A 365 10.39 37.61 9.11
C GLY A 365 9.08 36.91 8.78
N GLY A 366 8.89 36.56 7.51
CA GLY A 366 7.80 35.69 7.07
C GLY A 366 8.07 34.22 7.41
N GLY A 367 7.00 33.46 7.63
CA GLY A 367 7.07 32.04 7.74
C GLY A 367 7.44 31.37 6.40
N GLY A 368 8.23 30.31 6.47
CA GLY A 368 8.56 29.51 5.31
C GLY A 368 7.35 28.73 4.77
N ASP A 369 7.23 28.62 3.47
CA ASP A 369 6.12 27.89 2.84
C ASP A 369 6.22 26.39 3.10
N GLY A 370 5.05 25.75 3.15
CA GLY A 370 4.88 24.31 3.16
C GLY A 370 4.92 23.70 1.77
N HIS A 371 4.71 22.42 1.67
CA HIS A 371 4.59 21.71 0.40
C HIS A 371 3.17 21.31 0.07
N GLY A 372 2.85 21.32 -1.24
CA GLY A 372 1.58 20.87 -1.80
C GLY A 372 1.65 19.44 -2.30
N THR A 373 0.56 18.68 -2.12
CA THR A 373 0.37 17.32 -2.63
C THR A 373 -1.12 17.06 -2.89
N GLU A 374 -1.43 16.09 -3.74
CA GLU A 374 -2.79 15.59 -3.98
C GLU A 374 -3.05 14.23 -3.32
N ILE A 375 -2.22 13.78 -2.40
CA ILE A 375 -2.41 12.49 -1.73
C ILE A 375 -3.81 12.32 -1.15
N ASN A 376 -4.38 13.40 -0.61
CA ASN A 376 -5.78 13.51 -0.21
C ASN A 376 -6.33 14.90 -0.56
N PRO A 377 -7.17 15.03 -1.58
CA PRO A 377 -7.69 16.33 -2.00
C PRO A 377 -8.64 17.00 -0.98
N ALA A 378 -9.10 16.25 0.03
CA ALA A 378 -9.98 16.77 1.08
C ALA A 378 -9.25 17.29 2.33
N ALA A 379 -7.93 17.06 2.48
CA ALA A 379 -7.13 17.45 3.63
C ALA A 379 -6.07 18.47 3.26
N GLY A 380 -5.71 19.35 4.21
CA GLY A 380 -4.74 20.43 4.00
C GLY A 380 -5.38 21.75 3.60
N THR A 381 -4.57 22.79 3.44
CA THR A 381 -5.02 24.15 3.07
C THR A 381 -4.90 24.37 1.56
N PRO A 382 -5.77 25.19 0.95
CA PRO A 382 -5.52 25.71 -0.39
C PRO A 382 -4.19 26.47 -0.47
N GLY A 383 -3.57 26.46 -1.63
CA GLY A 383 -2.32 27.19 -1.86
C GLY A 383 -2.22 27.74 -3.26
N PRO A 384 -1.04 28.24 -3.67
CA PRO A 384 -0.86 28.96 -4.92
C PRO A 384 -1.10 28.11 -6.16
N SER A 385 -0.99 26.80 -6.07
CA SER A 385 -1.16 25.87 -7.22
C SER A 385 -2.33 24.93 -6.97
N ALA A 386 -3.51 25.26 -7.50
CA ALA A 386 -4.63 24.33 -7.49
C ALA A 386 -4.36 23.15 -8.47
N PRO A 387 -4.77 21.90 -8.14
CA PRO A 387 -5.62 21.51 -7.00
C PRO A 387 -4.86 21.09 -5.73
N LEU A 388 -3.54 21.36 -5.64
CA LEU A 388 -2.71 20.94 -4.51
C LEU A 388 -3.23 21.40 -3.16
N LYS A 389 -3.06 20.53 -2.17
CA LYS A 389 -3.30 20.84 -0.74
C LYS A 389 -1.97 20.96 -0.02
N TYR A 390 -1.80 22.05 0.70
CA TYR A 390 -0.55 22.42 1.33
C TYR A 390 -0.54 22.11 2.81
N PHE A 391 0.64 21.70 3.30
CA PHE A 391 0.91 21.32 4.70
C PHE A 391 2.25 21.89 5.15
N ALA A 392 2.44 21.98 6.45
CA ALA A 392 3.69 22.33 7.08
C ALA A 392 4.24 23.72 6.68
N GLY A 393 3.41 24.75 6.76
CA GLY A 393 3.81 26.14 6.64
C GLY A 393 4.27 26.72 7.99
N GLY A 394 5.34 27.53 8.01
CA GLY A 394 5.86 28.20 9.21
C GLY A 394 5.07 29.46 9.60
N GLY A 395 5.10 29.82 10.87
CA GLY A 395 4.49 31.04 11.38
C GLY A 395 5.35 32.28 11.14
N SER A 396 4.75 33.46 11.01
CA SER A 396 5.52 34.73 10.88
C SER A 396 5.97 35.31 12.21
N GLY A 397 7.06 36.04 12.19
CA GLY A 397 7.67 36.72 13.34
C GLY A 397 6.91 37.95 13.79
N TYR A 398 7.33 38.53 14.93
CA TYR A 398 6.78 39.72 15.58
C TYR A 398 7.24 41.01 14.90
N ASN A 399 6.31 41.98 14.76
CA ASN A 399 6.60 43.35 14.35
C ASN A 399 6.09 44.33 15.45
N ALA A 400 6.97 45.12 16.05
CA ALA A 400 6.65 45.98 17.16
C ALA A 400 5.89 47.27 16.77
N THR A 401 6.07 47.73 15.56
CA THR A 401 5.53 48.99 15.12
C THR A 401 4.18 48.87 14.46
N GLY A 402 3.13 48.40 15.01
CA GLY A 402 1.76 48.26 14.45
C GLY A 402 1.37 49.04 13.18
N SER A 403 2.25 49.91 12.70
CA SER A 403 2.25 50.58 11.40
C SER A 403 3.20 49.89 10.44
N GLY A 404 3.02 48.57 10.25
CA GLY A 404 3.85 47.76 9.37
C GLY A 404 4.12 48.43 8.04
N ALA A 405 5.24 49.12 7.93
CA ALA A 405 5.78 49.49 6.66
C ALA A 405 6.15 48.18 5.94
N LEU A 406 5.16 47.59 5.25
CA LEU A 406 5.44 46.82 4.04
C LEU A 406 6.38 47.72 3.26
N ASN A 407 7.63 47.38 3.05
CA ASN A 407 8.48 48.12 2.14
C ASN A 407 7.75 48.22 0.78
N PRO A 408 7.18 49.40 0.42
CA PRO A 408 6.31 49.53 -0.73
C PRO A 408 7.05 49.42 -2.07
N SER A 409 8.36 49.28 -2.02
CA SER A 409 9.21 49.24 -3.22
C SER A 409 9.71 47.83 -3.59
N SER A 410 9.35 46.78 -2.85
CA SER A 410 9.63 45.43 -3.28
C SER A 410 8.37 44.79 -3.87
N THR A 411 8.39 44.45 -5.17
CA THR A 411 7.46 43.52 -5.76
C THR A 411 7.31 42.32 -4.81
N PRO A 412 6.07 41.83 -4.56
CA PRO A 412 5.87 40.74 -3.64
C PRO A 412 6.59 39.49 -4.18
N SER A 413 7.81 39.27 -3.74
CA SER A 413 8.41 37.94 -3.82
C SER A 413 7.75 37.11 -2.73
N PRO A 414 7.20 35.95 -3.03
CA PRO A 414 6.61 35.08 -2.02
C PRO A 414 7.65 34.85 -0.90
N GLY A 415 7.35 35.28 0.33
CA GLY A 415 8.21 35.06 1.50
C GLY A 415 8.92 36.25 2.11
N LEU A 416 8.81 37.46 1.58
CA LEU A 416 9.64 38.62 2.02
C LEU A 416 8.98 39.63 2.96
N THR A 417 7.75 39.47 3.42
CA THR A 417 7.09 40.48 4.24
C THR A 417 6.18 39.93 5.31
N GLY A 418 6.72 39.30 6.34
CA GLY A 418 5.96 39.01 7.56
C GLY A 418 4.66 38.20 7.41
N LYS A 419 4.45 37.55 6.30
CA LYS A 419 3.30 36.68 6.05
C LYS A 419 3.54 35.31 6.65
N ALA A 420 2.47 34.66 7.07
CA ALA A 420 2.49 33.25 7.40
C ALA A 420 2.80 32.40 6.15
N GLY A 421 3.54 31.32 6.32
CA GLY A 421 3.83 30.36 5.26
C GLY A 421 2.57 29.61 4.80
N VAL A 422 2.46 29.36 3.51
CA VAL A 422 1.38 28.55 2.94
C VAL A 422 1.44 27.15 3.53
N GLY A 423 0.29 26.52 3.80
CA GLY A 423 0.24 25.19 4.42
C GLY A 423 -0.03 25.25 5.92
N GLY A 424 -0.78 26.25 6.35
CA GLY A 424 -1.32 26.34 7.71
C GLY A 424 -0.51 27.17 8.70
N GLY A 425 0.50 27.92 8.25
CA GLY A 425 1.25 28.83 9.10
C GLY A 425 0.37 29.92 9.72
N GLY A 426 0.61 30.26 10.98
CA GLY A 426 -0.08 31.33 11.73
C GLY A 426 0.50 32.71 11.46
N GLN A 427 -0.36 33.71 11.42
CA GLN A 427 0.05 35.10 11.23
C GLN A 427 0.57 35.71 12.56
N GLY A 428 1.72 36.38 12.54
CA GLY A 428 2.31 37.02 13.70
C GLY A 428 1.65 38.35 14.07
N TYR A 429 1.88 38.79 15.30
CA TYR A 429 1.40 40.07 15.81
C TYR A 429 2.01 41.25 15.02
N GLY A 430 1.19 42.20 14.63
CA GLY A 430 1.62 43.39 13.89
C GLY A 430 2.06 43.12 12.43
N ALA A 431 2.04 41.92 11.96
CA ALA A 431 2.52 41.57 10.62
C ALA A 431 1.60 42.02 9.47
N ASN A 432 0.34 42.38 9.74
CA ASN A 432 -0.59 42.91 8.74
C ASN A 432 -1.55 43.94 9.36
N PRO A 433 -1.49 45.22 8.94
CA PRO A 433 -2.39 46.26 9.48
C PRO A 433 -3.87 46.04 9.07
N ALA A 434 -4.16 45.22 8.09
CA ALA A 434 -5.53 44.89 7.73
C ALA A 434 -6.11 43.78 8.64
N VAL A 435 -5.30 43.13 9.46
CA VAL A 435 -5.71 42.12 10.45
C VAL A 435 -5.21 42.60 11.83
N SER A 436 -5.86 43.62 12.37
CA SER A 436 -5.69 44.03 13.77
C SER A 436 -6.33 42.98 14.67
N GLY A 437 -5.72 41.82 14.77
CA GLY A 437 -6.20 40.68 15.53
C GLY A 437 -5.11 40.06 16.38
N SER A 438 -5.53 39.26 17.32
CA SER A 438 -4.66 38.38 18.08
C SER A 438 -3.74 37.59 17.16
N PRO A 439 -2.50 37.26 17.60
CA PRO A 439 -1.61 36.40 16.82
C PRO A 439 -2.31 35.10 16.47
N GLY A 440 -2.12 34.67 15.23
CA GLY A 440 -2.78 33.49 14.70
C GLY A 440 -2.10 32.18 15.11
N ASP A 441 -2.90 31.23 15.51
CA ASP A 441 -2.44 29.86 15.73
C ASP A 441 -2.06 29.20 14.39
N GLY A 442 -1.26 28.15 14.45
CA GLY A 442 -1.09 27.24 13.35
C GLY A 442 -2.40 26.50 13.05
N THR A 443 -2.68 26.27 11.79
CA THR A 443 -3.89 25.54 11.39
C THR A 443 -3.78 24.07 11.78
N ASP A 444 -4.79 23.56 12.47
CA ASP A 444 -4.86 22.14 12.84
C ASP A 444 -4.91 21.21 11.63
N ASN A 445 -4.40 20.01 11.81
CA ASN A 445 -4.30 18.96 10.79
C ASN A 445 -3.47 19.37 9.57
N THR A 446 -2.54 20.30 9.76
CA THR A 446 -1.59 20.73 8.72
C THR A 446 -0.15 20.72 9.20
N GLY A 447 0.07 20.69 10.52
CA GLY A 447 1.39 20.85 11.11
C GLY A 447 1.92 22.30 11.02
N GLY A 448 1.03 23.27 10.86
CA GLY A 448 1.41 24.68 10.71
C GLY A 448 2.05 25.25 11.98
N GLY A 449 3.16 25.99 11.86
CA GLY A 449 3.76 26.75 12.97
C GLY A 449 2.91 27.96 13.34
N ALA A 450 2.86 28.30 14.62
CA ALA A 450 2.12 29.48 15.09
C ALA A 450 2.79 30.79 14.70
N GLY A 451 2.02 31.84 14.46
CA GLY A 451 2.50 33.20 14.36
C GLY A 451 3.07 33.70 15.70
N SER A 452 3.87 34.76 15.65
CA SER A 452 4.43 35.37 16.86
C SER A 452 3.34 35.82 17.83
N GLY A 453 3.46 35.42 19.08
CA GLY A 453 2.53 35.72 20.17
C GLY A 453 2.79 34.76 21.32
N SER A 454 2.79 35.30 22.56
CA SER A 454 3.10 34.52 23.77
C SER A 454 2.04 33.46 24.10
N SER A 455 0.86 33.55 23.50
CA SER A 455 -0.25 32.62 23.68
C SER A 455 -0.57 31.79 22.44
N SER A 456 0.15 31.99 21.32
CA SER A 456 -0.12 31.29 20.06
C SER A 456 0.31 29.85 20.13
N ILE A 457 -0.53 28.95 19.65
CA ILE A 457 -0.32 27.52 19.61
C ILE A 457 -0.06 26.99 18.17
N GLY A 458 0.81 26.00 18.05
CA GLY A 458 1.02 25.34 16.78
C GLY A 458 -0.20 24.52 16.36
N GLY A 459 -0.37 24.30 15.06
CA GLY A 459 -1.40 23.40 14.54
C GLY A 459 -0.99 21.93 14.73
N SER A 460 -1.98 21.08 14.97
CA SER A 460 -1.77 19.63 15.02
C SER A 460 -1.25 19.08 13.67
N GLY A 461 -0.53 17.96 13.75
CA GLY A 461 -0.13 17.17 12.59
C GLY A 461 -1.28 16.37 11.97
N ILE A 462 -0.94 15.53 11.01
CA ILE A 462 -1.87 14.63 10.32
C ILE A 462 -1.11 13.42 9.79
N VAL A 463 -1.77 12.27 9.72
CA VAL A 463 -1.25 11.08 9.02
C VAL A 463 -2.25 10.64 7.97
N ILE A 464 -1.79 10.50 6.74
CA ILE A 464 -2.59 10.04 5.60
C ILE A 464 -1.91 8.80 5.02
N ILE A 465 -2.69 7.74 4.76
CA ILE A 465 -2.22 6.49 4.18
C ILE A 465 -3.06 6.23 2.94
N ARG A 466 -2.42 5.97 1.80
CA ARG A 466 -3.11 5.74 0.52
C ARG A 466 -2.57 4.50 -0.16
N TYR A 467 -3.47 3.66 -0.68
CA TYR A 467 -3.12 2.44 -1.40
C TYR A 467 -4.24 2.02 -2.35
N LYS A 468 -3.89 1.17 -3.33
CA LYS A 468 -4.86 0.58 -4.26
C LYS A 468 -5.71 -0.47 -3.53
N TYR A 469 -7.07 -0.44 -3.73
CA TYR A 469 -8.00 -1.34 -3.04
C TYR A 469 -8.94 -2.09 -4.01
N GLN A 470 -8.87 -1.81 -5.31
CA GLN A 470 -9.59 -2.52 -6.38
C GLN A 470 -8.91 -2.36 -7.75
#